data_fc8f8b016083128a44e2ff22cabed02c
#
_entry.id   fc8f8b016083128a44e2ff22cabed02c
#
_cell.length_a   1.000
_cell.length_b   1.000
_cell.length_c   1.000
_cell.angle_alpha   90.00
_cell.angle_beta   90.00
_cell.angle_gamma   90.00
#
_symmetry.space_group_name_H-M   'P 1'
#
loop_
_entity.id
_entity.type
_entity.pdbx_description
1 polymer ?
#
loop_
_entity_poly.entity_id
_entity_poly.type
_entity_poly.pdbx_seq_one_letter_code
_entity_poly.pdbx_strand_id
1 'polypeptide(L)'
;MEMIFLQTAIVLGATGGTGAVITEELIRRGVATIAFGRSRSKLERLAAQLGSPKHLTLFTGDAYRPQDIAAAAEGADVLFHCANVPYNEMVDKLIPLGESVMEAADQRRLKIVAVDGIYPYGRRQMEKVTEEHPKQPHTRKGQTRLAFEQMIFDDRWGHVQRMIVRLPDYYGPTANEASYLGATLAAIAAGKPAFFIGNMKVPREYVYLPDAAKMIVELASRNDTYGQNWNIPGAGIISGREIVRLARKASGITKPVVPLGKMSLSLLGMFNPVMKEIVEMLYLTEEPLTLSGEKYKRRIGPIPATDFEKGITETIHTLMNRR
;
A
#
# COMPACT_ATOMS: atom_id res chain seq x y z
N MET A 1 27.91 6.16 0.85
CA MET A 1 26.52 5.63 0.78
C MET A 1 26.46 4.71 -0.41
N GLU A 2 26.40 3.41 -0.15
CA GLU A 2 26.55 2.39 -1.20
C GLU A 2 25.22 2.13 -1.86
N MET A 3 25.06 2.60 -3.10
CA MET A 3 23.89 2.30 -3.96
C MET A 3 24.01 0.85 -4.44
N ILE A 4 22.95 0.08 -4.30
CA ILE A 4 22.85 -1.25 -4.90
C ILE A 4 22.23 -1.09 -6.28
N PHE A 5 22.84 -1.70 -7.27
CA PHE A 5 22.21 -1.79 -8.57
C PHE A 5 21.21 -2.95 -8.54
N LEU A 6 19.91 -2.65 -8.37
CA LEU A 6 18.87 -3.65 -8.48
C LEU A 6 18.80 -4.13 -9.93
N GLN A 7 19.13 -5.39 -10.17
CA GLN A 7 19.05 -6.00 -11.51
C GLN A 7 17.68 -6.64 -11.71
N THR A 8 17.24 -7.43 -10.73
CA THR A 8 15.99 -8.18 -10.82
C THR A 8 15.19 -8.05 -9.52
N ALA A 9 13.90 -7.75 -9.63
CA ALA A 9 12.99 -7.64 -8.51
C ALA A 9 11.74 -8.51 -8.70
N ILE A 10 11.25 -9.13 -7.62
CA ILE A 10 9.95 -9.80 -7.62
C ILE A 10 8.94 -8.97 -6.81
N VAL A 11 7.73 -8.80 -7.34
CA VAL A 11 6.64 -8.07 -6.68
C VAL A 11 5.50 -9.04 -6.40
N LEU A 12 5.33 -9.43 -5.13
CA LEU A 12 4.19 -10.24 -4.69
C LEU A 12 2.95 -9.34 -4.57
N GLY A 13 1.83 -9.79 -5.15
CA GLY A 13 0.62 -8.97 -5.22
C GLY A 13 0.73 -7.84 -6.24
N ALA A 14 1.46 -8.06 -7.33
CA ALA A 14 1.71 -7.08 -8.39
C ALA A 14 0.43 -6.49 -9.02
N THR A 15 -0.70 -7.17 -8.94
CA THR A 15 -1.99 -6.67 -9.47
C THR A 15 -2.81 -5.85 -8.46
N GLY A 16 -2.31 -5.66 -7.24
CA GLY A 16 -2.88 -4.77 -6.23
C GLY A 16 -2.44 -3.32 -6.44
N GLY A 17 -3.08 -2.37 -5.74
CA GLY A 17 -2.79 -0.93 -5.91
C GLY A 17 -1.32 -0.58 -5.73
N THR A 18 -0.72 -0.97 -4.59
CA THR A 18 0.70 -0.71 -4.29
C THR A 18 1.64 -1.56 -5.13
N GLY A 19 1.32 -2.85 -5.36
CA GLY A 19 2.14 -3.73 -6.17
C GLY A 19 2.24 -3.29 -7.62
N ALA A 20 1.14 -2.82 -8.21
CA ALA A 20 1.12 -2.36 -9.60
C ALA A 20 1.99 -1.11 -9.81
N VAL A 21 1.91 -0.14 -8.92
CA VAL A 21 2.72 1.08 -9.05
C VAL A 21 4.21 0.84 -8.74
N ILE A 22 4.55 -0.10 -7.83
CA ILE A 22 5.94 -0.51 -7.60
C ILE A 22 6.47 -1.25 -8.84
N THR A 23 5.67 -2.14 -9.46
CA THR A 23 6.03 -2.80 -10.72
C THR A 23 6.31 -1.79 -11.82
N GLU A 24 5.45 -0.78 -11.97
CA GLU A 24 5.63 0.32 -12.94
C GLU A 24 6.92 1.11 -12.69
N GLU A 25 7.19 1.48 -11.44
CA GLU A 25 8.40 2.24 -11.09
C GLU A 25 9.69 1.43 -11.31
N LEU A 26 9.70 0.14 -11.00
CA LEU A 26 10.82 -0.76 -11.27
C LEU A 26 11.10 -0.84 -12.77
N ILE A 27 10.06 -1.04 -13.57
CA ILE A 27 10.15 -1.07 -15.04
C ILE A 27 10.69 0.26 -15.58
N ARG A 28 10.18 1.39 -15.09
CA ARG A 28 10.65 2.73 -15.48
C ARG A 28 12.14 2.95 -15.17
N ARG A 29 12.66 2.31 -14.10
CA ARG A 29 14.09 2.33 -13.74
C ARG A 29 14.93 1.30 -14.50
N GLY A 30 14.33 0.50 -15.40
CA GLY A 30 15.03 -0.51 -16.17
C GLY A 30 15.34 -1.80 -15.38
N VAL A 31 14.70 -2.02 -14.22
CA VAL A 31 14.86 -3.22 -13.40
C VAL A 31 14.07 -4.36 -14.02
N ALA A 32 14.69 -5.52 -14.24
CA ALA A 32 13.97 -6.72 -14.61
C ALA A 32 12.97 -7.10 -13.52
N THR A 33 11.70 -7.21 -13.87
CA THR A 33 10.63 -7.29 -12.86
C THR A 33 9.79 -8.54 -13.06
N ILE A 34 9.61 -9.32 -11.99
CA ILE A 34 8.73 -10.48 -11.94
C ILE A 34 7.45 -10.07 -11.22
N ALA A 35 6.36 -9.96 -11.96
CA ALA A 35 5.04 -9.69 -11.42
C ALA A 35 4.39 -11.00 -10.97
N PHE A 36 4.27 -11.20 -9.67
CA PHE A 36 3.71 -12.40 -9.07
C PHE A 36 2.27 -12.19 -8.58
N GLY A 37 1.38 -13.12 -8.93
CA GLY A 37 0.00 -13.09 -8.47
C GLY A 37 -0.79 -14.34 -8.80
N ARG A 38 -1.96 -14.51 -8.19
CA ARG A 38 -2.81 -15.71 -8.34
C ARG A 38 -3.58 -15.79 -9.66
N SER A 39 -3.82 -14.66 -10.31
CA SER A 39 -4.67 -14.60 -11.51
C SER A 39 -3.86 -14.22 -12.74
N ARG A 40 -3.67 -15.17 -13.64
CA ARG A 40 -2.98 -14.97 -14.93
C ARG A 40 -3.58 -13.81 -15.73
N SER A 41 -4.91 -13.76 -15.82
CA SER A 41 -5.61 -12.72 -16.57
C SER A 41 -5.44 -11.31 -15.98
N LYS A 42 -5.29 -11.17 -14.63
CA LYS A 42 -4.99 -9.87 -14.01
C LYS A 42 -3.54 -9.46 -14.27
N LEU A 43 -2.60 -10.40 -14.27
CA LEU A 43 -1.20 -10.15 -14.61
C LEU A 43 -1.04 -9.71 -16.07
N GLU A 44 -1.72 -10.37 -16.99
CA GLU A 44 -1.73 -10.00 -18.43
C GLU A 44 -2.32 -8.61 -18.66
N ARG A 45 -3.40 -8.26 -17.94
CA ARG A 45 -3.95 -6.88 -17.98
C ARG A 45 -2.96 -5.85 -17.44
N LEU A 46 -2.26 -6.15 -16.35
CA LEU A 46 -1.20 -5.28 -15.83
C LEU A 46 -0.10 -5.09 -16.88
N ALA A 47 0.38 -6.18 -17.48
CA ALA A 47 1.42 -6.09 -18.52
C ALA A 47 0.95 -5.25 -19.71
N ALA A 48 -0.27 -5.45 -20.20
CA ALA A 48 -0.84 -4.65 -21.29
C ALA A 48 -0.94 -3.15 -20.93
N GLN A 49 -1.35 -2.82 -19.69
CA GLN A 49 -1.40 -1.44 -19.21
C GLN A 49 -0.02 -0.78 -19.15
N LEU A 50 1.03 -1.57 -18.90
CA LEU A 50 2.42 -1.11 -18.87
C LEU A 50 3.12 -1.16 -20.25
N GLY A 51 2.38 -1.47 -21.32
CA GLY A 51 2.94 -1.56 -22.67
C GLY A 51 3.72 -2.84 -22.94
N SER A 52 3.50 -3.89 -22.15
CA SER A 52 4.14 -5.23 -22.28
C SER A 52 5.67 -5.15 -22.42
N PRO A 53 6.38 -4.52 -21.49
CA PRO A 53 7.82 -4.32 -21.59
C PRO A 53 8.57 -5.66 -21.56
N LYS A 54 9.66 -5.80 -22.35
CA LYS A 54 10.42 -7.05 -22.50
C LYS A 54 11.04 -7.56 -21.19
N HIS A 55 11.31 -6.68 -20.24
CA HIS A 55 11.91 -7.00 -18.93
C HIS A 55 10.85 -7.22 -17.82
N LEU A 56 9.58 -7.41 -18.19
CA LEU A 56 8.52 -7.84 -17.30
C LEU A 56 8.18 -9.30 -17.52
N THR A 57 8.35 -10.11 -16.47
CA THR A 57 7.97 -11.52 -16.44
C THR A 57 6.71 -11.70 -15.60
N LEU A 58 5.75 -12.50 -16.06
CA LEU A 58 4.52 -12.80 -15.34
C LEU A 58 4.59 -14.20 -14.74
N PHE A 59 4.45 -14.28 -13.41
CA PHE A 59 4.46 -15.56 -12.71
C PHE A 59 3.14 -15.77 -11.95
N THR A 60 2.46 -16.87 -12.24
CA THR A 60 1.23 -17.25 -11.55
C THR A 60 1.54 -18.23 -10.43
N GLY A 61 1.23 -17.88 -9.19
CA GLY A 61 1.50 -18.70 -8.00
C GLY A 61 0.70 -18.24 -6.79
N ASP A 62 0.76 -19.04 -5.72
CA ASP A 62 0.14 -18.74 -4.44
C ASP A 62 1.20 -18.27 -3.42
N ALA A 63 1.04 -17.05 -2.89
CA ALA A 63 1.95 -16.49 -1.90
C ALA A 63 1.88 -17.19 -0.51
N TYR A 64 0.92 -18.10 -0.29
CA TYR A 64 0.92 -19.01 0.86
C TYR A 64 1.80 -20.25 0.66
N ARG A 65 2.41 -20.42 -0.51
CA ARG A 65 3.31 -21.50 -0.84
C ARG A 65 4.73 -20.95 -1.04
N PRO A 66 5.62 -21.14 -0.06
CA PRO A 66 7.00 -20.63 -0.18
C PRO A 66 7.70 -21.13 -1.44
N GLN A 67 7.39 -22.35 -1.87
CA GLN A 67 7.96 -22.97 -3.08
C GLN A 67 7.58 -22.22 -4.36
N ASP A 68 6.33 -21.72 -4.47
CA ASP A 68 5.89 -20.94 -5.63
C ASP A 68 6.65 -19.60 -5.69
N ILE A 69 6.84 -18.95 -4.51
CA ILE A 69 7.61 -17.70 -4.41
C ILE A 69 9.08 -17.97 -4.74
N ALA A 70 9.67 -19.02 -4.15
CA ALA A 70 11.07 -19.37 -4.36
C ALA A 70 11.36 -19.71 -5.84
N ALA A 71 10.46 -20.42 -6.52
CA ALA A 71 10.56 -20.69 -7.95
C ALA A 71 10.49 -19.41 -8.79
N ALA A 72 9.56 -18.50 -8.45
CA ALA A 72 9.42 -17.23 -9.15
C ALA A 72 10.63 -16.29 -8.94
N ALA A 73 11.24 -16.34 -7.77
CA ALA A 73 12.30 -15.44 -7.33
C ALA A 73 13.71 -15.89 -7.74
N GLU A 74 13.82 -16.89 -8.61
CA GLU A 74 15.15 -17.32 -9.08
C GLU A 74 15.89 -16.18 -9.76
N GLY A 75 17.10 -15.87 -9.27
CA GLY A 75 17.92 -14.75 -9.76
C GLY A 75 17.42 -13.35 -9.36
N ALA A 76 16.44 -13.23 -8.47
CA ALA A 76 16.01 -11.92 -7.96
C ALA A 76 16.92 -11.43 -6.82
N ASP A 77 17.14 -10.11 -6.77
CA ASP A 77 17.90 -9.43 -5.71
C ASP A 77 17.00 -9.04 -4.53
N VAL A 78 15.76 -8.65 -4.82
CA VAL A 78 14.82 -8.08 -3.85
C VAL A 78 13.39 -8.56 -4.09
N LEU A 79 12.68 -8.79 -2.99
CA LEU A 79 11.26 -9.13 -2.97
C LEU A 79 10.46 -7.97 -2.35
N PHE A 80 9.52 -7.44 -3.12
CA PHE A 80 8.52 -6.49 -2.61
C PHE A 80 7.25 -7.25 -2.20
N HIS A 81 7.00 -7.30 -0.91
CA HIS A 81 5.81 -7.95 -0.36
C HIS A 81 4.64 -6.96 -0.31
N CYS A 82 3.88 -6.89 -1.40
CA CYS A 82 2.65 -6.10 -1.54
C CYS A 82 1.38 -6.98 -1.48
N ALA A 83 1.54 -8.31 -1.35
CA ALA A 83 0.40 -9.20 -1.20
C ALA A 83 -0.29 -8.94 0.13
N ASN A 84 -1.62 -8.90 0.12
CA ASN A 84 -2.43 -8.67 1.30
C ASN A 84 -3.61 -9.65 1.31
N VAL A 85 -4.26 -9.76 2.45
CA VAL A 85 -5.42 -10.61 2.68
C VAL A 85 -6.71 -9.78 2.69
N PRO A 86 -7.88 -10.40 2.43
CA PRO A 86 -9.16 -9.72 2.63
C PRO A 86 -9.28 -9.14 4.03
N TYR A 87 -9.90 -7.97 4.14
CA TYR A 87 -9.93 -7.19 5.38
C TYR A 87 -10.55 -7.95 6.57
N ASN A 88 -11.56 -8.77 6.31
CA ASN A 88 -12.22 -9.62 7.30
C ASN A 88 -11.43 -10.90 7.65
N GLU A 89 -10.37 -11.22 6.90
CA GLU A 89 -9.52 -12.40 7.12
C GLU A 89 -8.14 -12.04 7.68
N MET A 90 -7.90 -10.74 7.92
CA MET A 90 -6.58 -10.21 8.29
C MET A 90 -6.03 -10.88 9.55
N VAL A 91 -6.87 -11.05 10.58
CA VAL A 91 -6.43 -11.59 11.88
C VAL A 91 -5.88 -13.01 11.75
N ASP A 92 -6.52 -13.82 10.91
CA ASP A 92 -6.17 -15.25 10.82
C ASP A 92 -5.13 -15.55 9.73
N LYS A 93 -5.07 -14.72 8.68
CA LYS A 93 -4.32 -15.05 7.47
C LYS A 93 -3.08 -14.20 7.21
N LEU A 94 -2.91 -13.05 7.88
CA LEU A 94 -1.79 -12.17 7.61
C LEU A 94 -0.45 -12.77 8.03
N ILE A 95 -0.39 -13.36 9.23
CA ILE A 95 0.85 -13.97 9.75
C ILE A 95 1.26 -15.18 8.91
N PRO A 96 0.38 -16.17 8.62
CA PRO A 96 0.77 -17.28 7.74
C PRO A 96 1.25 -16.83 6.35
N LEU A 97 0.64 -15.78 5.78
CA LEU A 97 1.11 -15.20 4.51
C LEU A 97 2.54 -14.64 4.65
N GLY A 98 2.79 -13.86 5.71
CA GLY A 98 4.09 -13.28 5.97
C GLY A 98 5.17 -14.34 6.22
N GLU A 99 4.86 -15.40 6.97
CA GLU A 99 5.78 -16.50 7.22
C GLU A 99 6.18 -17.23 5.94
N SER A 100 5.22 -17.51 5.06
CA SER A 100 5.49 -18.09 3.74
C SER A 100 6.44 -17.22 2.91
N VAL A 101 6.26 -15.90 2.94
CA VAL A 101 7.12 -14.95 2.21
C VAL A 101 8.53 -14.93 2.81
N MET A 102 8.65 -14.91 4.15
CA MET A 102 9.95 -14.92 4.83
C MET A 102 10.71 -16.22 4.59
N GLU A 103 10.02 -17.37 4.62
CA GLU A 103 10.62 -18.67 4.31
C GLU A 103 11.20 -18.71 2.88
N ALA A 104 10.46 -18.22 1.90
CA ALA A 104 10.95 -18.14 0.52
C ALA A 104 12.15 -17.19 0.39
N ALA A 105 12.12 -16.07 1.07
CA ALA A 105 13.22 -15.11 1.07
C ALA A 105 14.47 -15.67 1.72
N ASP A 106 14.32 -16.43 2.80
CA ASP A 106 15.39 -17.13 3.47
C ASP A 106 16.06 -18.16 2.54
N GLN A 107 15.24 -19.02 1.93
CA GLN A 107 15.70 -20.04 0.96
C GLN A 107 16.47 -19.46 -0.21
N ARG A 108 16.08 -18.28 -0.68
CA ARG A 108 16.66 -17.61 -1.87
C ARG A 108 17.64 -16.49 -1.51
N ARG A 109 17.88 -16.23 -0.23
CA ARG A 109 18.74 -15.13 0.28
C ARG A 109 18.35 -13.76 -0.29
N LEU A 110 17.03 -13.52 -0.40
CA LEU A 110 16.48 -12.28 -0.92
C LEU A 110 16.51 -11.16 0.12
N LYS A 111 16.63 -9.94 -0.34
CA LYS A 111 16.22 -8.77 0.45
C LYS A 111 14.72 -8.63 0.42
N ILE A 112 14.10 -8.16 1.52
CA ILE A 112 12.66 -7.95 1.59
C ILE A 112 12.32 -6.49 1.88
N VAL A 113 11.36 -5.97 1.11
CA VAL A 113 10.63 -4.74 1.37
C VAL A 113 9.16 -5.11 1.62
N ALA A 114 8.74 -5.13 2.88
CA ALA A 114 7.34 -5.38 3.24
C ALA A 114 6.56 -4.06 3.25
N VAL A 115 5.51 -3.97 2.42
CA VAL A 115 4.63 -2.80 2.37
C VAL A 115 3.49 -2.99 3.37
N ASP A 116 3.41 -2.09 4.34
CA ASP A 116 2.45 -2.16 5.45
C ASP A 116 1.75 -0.80 5.66
N GLY A 117 0.78 -0.79 6.57
CA GLY A 117 0.02 0.41 6.96
C GLY A 117 0.38 0.93 8.34
N ILE A 118 -0.34 1.98 8.75
CA ILE A 118 -0.12 2.72 10.00
C ILE A 118 -0.73 2.07 11.25
N TYR A 119 -1.45 0.96 11.13
CA TYR A 119 -2.23 0.37 12.23
C TYR A 119 -1.43 -0.01 13.48
N PRO A 120 -0.15 -0.46 13.39
CA PRO A 120 0.67 -0.75 14.56
C PRO A 120 0.92 0.44 15.48
N TYR A 121 0.88 1.66 14.97
CA TYR A 121 1.07 2.85 15.78
C TYR A 121 -0.07 3.08 16.80
N GLY A 122 -1.29 2.58 16.51
CA GLY A 122 -2.44 2.82 17.39
C GLY A 122 -2.89 4.28 17.35
N ARG A 123 -3.20 4.86 18.52
CA ARG A 123 -3.59 6.27 18.63
C ARG A 123 -2.38 7.20 18.58
N ARG A 124 -2.57 8.37 18.04
CA ARG A 124 -1.55 9.42 17.97
C ARG A 124 -1.11 9.88 19.36
N GLN A 125 0.19 9.90 19.61
CA GLN A 125 0.80 10.42 20.84
C GLN A 125 1.74 11.61 20.57
N MET A 126 1.91 12.03 19.32
CA MET A 126 2.70 13.18 18.88
C MET A 126 2.08 13.80 17.62
N GLU A 127 2.44 15.03 17.31
CA GLU A 127 1.86 15.77 16.17
C GLU A 127 2.13 15.05 14.83
N LYS A 128 3.39 14.63 14.59
CA LYS A 128 3.78 13.81 13.45
C LYS A 128 4.40 12.51 13.95
N VAL A 129 3.85 11.39 13.50
CA VAL A 129 4.27 10.05 13.90
C VAL A 129 5.58 9.68 13.22
N THR A 130 6.65 9.54 14.00
CA THR A 130 7.95 9.04 13.56
C THR A 130 7.99 7.51 13.60
N GLU A 131 9.06 6.91 13.09
CA GLU A 131 9.27 5.46 13.14
C GLU A 131 9.49 4.94 14.57
N GLU A 132 9.91 5.82 15.49
CA GLU A 132 10.12 5.58 16.92
C GLU A 132 8.83 5.78 17.77
N HIS A 133 7.72 6.17 17.13
CA HIS A 133 6.44 6.30 17.83
C HIS A 133 6.08 4.99 18.56
N PRO A 134 5.63 5.03 19.82
CA PRO A 134 5.19 3.85 20.55
C PRO A 134 4.15 3.06 19.79
N LYS A 135 4.36 1.76 19.62
CA LYS A 135 3.43 0.87 18.93
C LYS A 135 2.50 0.23 19.96
N GLN A 136 1.39 0.89 20.24
CA GLN A 136 0.39 0.48 21.22
C GLN A 136 -1.01 0.37 20.59
N PRO A 137 -1.19 -0.52 19.61
CA PRO A 137 -2.49 -0.69 18.95
C PRO A 137 -3.51 -1.30 19.91
N HIS A 138 -4.67 -0.66 20.02
CA HIS A 138 -5.78 -1.11 20.85
C HIS A 138 -6.82 -1.95 20.08
N THR A 139 -6.67 -2.05 18.76
CA THR A 139 -7.57 -2.79 17.88
C THR A 139 -6.97 -4.14 17.50
N ARG A 140 -7.82 -5.14 17.21
CA ARG A 140 -7.37 -6.49 16.77
C ARG A 140 -6.49 -6.41 15.53
N LYS A 141 -6.92 -5.62 14.52
CA LYS A 141 -6.14 -5.43 13.28
C LYS A 141 -4.82 -4.72 13.53
N GLY A 142 -4.80 -3.74 14.41
CA GLY A 142 -3.58 -3.08 14.83
C GLY A 142 -2.60 -4.05 15.50
N GLN A 143 -3.10 -4.89 16.42
CA GLN A 143 -2.31 -5.92 17.10
C GLN A 143 -1.79 -6.96 16.11
N THR A 144 -2.62 -7.40 15.15
CA THR A 144 -2.18 -8.34 14.09
C THR A 144 -1.08 -7.73 13.21
N ARG A 145 -1.18 -6.45 12.85
CA ARG A 145 -0.14 -5.76 12.08
C ARG A 145 1.13 -5.54 12.90
N LEU A 146 1.04 -5.33 14.21
CA LEU A 146 2.21 -5.29 15.08
C LEU A 146 2.88 -6.68 15.18
N ALA A 147 2.08 -7.74 15.33
CA ALA A 147 2.60 -9.10 15.30
C ALA A 147 3.27 -9.45 13.95
N PHE A 148 2.72 -8.96 12.83
CA PHE A 148 3.35 -9.09 11.52
C PHE A 148 4.71 -8.40 11.47
N GLU A 149 4.85 -7.18 12.00
CA GLU A 149 6.14 -6.51 12.10
C GLU A 149 7.14 -7.32 12.95
N GLN A 150 6.69 -7.78 14.12
CA GLN A 150 7.52 -8.59 15.02
C GLN A 150 7.98 -9.88 14.34
N MET A 151 7.10 -10.55 13.59
CA MET A 151 7.42 -11.73 12.81
C MET A 151 8.45 -11.43 11.71
N ILE A 152 8.32 -10.32 10.97
CA ILE A 152 9.29 -9.91 9.94
C ILE A 152 10.68 -9.65 10.56
N PHE A 153 10.75 -9.03 11.75
CA PHE A 153 12.01 -8.71 12.41
C PHE A 153 12.49 -9.78 13.41
N ASP A 154 11.82 -10.95 13.44
CA ASP A 154 12.24 -12.07 14.30
C ASP A 154 13.68 -12.52 13.97
N ASP A 155 14.45 -12.83 15.02
CA ASP A 155 15.88 -13.22 14.91
C ASP A 155 16.10 -14.51 14.12
N ARG A 156 15.06 -15.37 14.01
CA ARG A 156 15.12 -16.57 13.14
C ARG A 156 15.41 -16.24 11.67
N TRP A 157 15.11 -15.00 11.23
CA TRP A 157 15.40 -14.50 9.90
C TRP A 157 16.64 -13.59 9.86
N GLY A 158 17.55 -13.69 10.84
CA GLY A 158 18.63 -12.73 11.08
C GLY A 158 19.53 -12.43 9.88
N HIS A 159 19.67 -13.37 8.95
CA HIS A 159 20.47 -13.22 7.73
C HIS A 159 19.68 -12.65 6.54
N VAL A 160 18.36 -12.53 6.62
CA VAL A 160 17.53 -11.87 5.61
C VAL A 160 17.57 -10.37 5.81
N GLN A 161 18.06 -9.61 4.84
CA GLN A 161 17.97 -8.14 4.86
C GLN A 161 16.51 -7.74 4.61
N ARG A 162 15.88 -7.12 5.59
CA ARG A 162 14.46 -6.81 5.61
C ARG A 162 14.17 -5.40 6.06
N MET A 163 13.17 -4.77 5.46
CA MET A 163 12.61 -3.49 5.92
C MET A 163 11.09 -3.50 5.80
N ILE A 164 10.44 -2.65 6.60
CA ILE A 164 9.02 -2.37 6.47
C ILE A 164 8.85 -0.92 6.04
N VAL A 165 8.03 -0.68 5.03
CA VAL A 165 7.61 0.67 4.61
C VAL A 165 6.14 0.87 4.97
N ARG A 166 5.84 1.96 5.72
CA ARG A 166 4.50 2.25 6.23
C ARG A 166 3.87 3.39 5.47
N LEU A 167 2.72 3.09 4.90
CA LEU A 167 1.91 4.06 4.16
C LEU A 167 0.71 4.49 5.01
N PRO A 168 0.32 5.78 4.98
CA PRO A 168 -1.01 6.20 5.42
C PRO A 168 -2.05 5.65 4.43
N ASP A 169 -3.31 6.11 4.54
CA ASP A 169 -4.29 5.89 3.48
C ASP A 169 -3.77 6.42 2.13
N TYR A 170 -4.19 5.85 1.02
CA TYR A 170 -3.60 6.14 -0.27
C TYR A 170 -4.63 6.33 -1.39
N TYR A 171 -4.21 7.01 -2.44
CA TYR A 171 -4.95 7.18 -3.69
C TYR A 171 -3.98 7.14 -4.88
N GLY A 172 -4.51 7.06 -6.07
CA GLY A 172 -3.71 7.07 -7.29
C GLY A 172 -4.31 6.22 -8.40
N PRO A 173 -3.74 6.26 -9.60
CA PRO A 173 -4.25 5.56 -10.77
C PRO A 173 -4.43 4.05 -10.57
N THR A 174 -3.57 3.41 -9.78
CA THR A 174 -3.62 1.97 -9.50
C THR A 174 -4.43 1.61 -8.26
N ALA A 175 -4.87 2.59 -7.46
CA ALA A 175 -5.74 2.34 -6.31
C ALA A 175 -7.03 1.64 -6.77
N ASN A 176 -7.45 0.65 -6.00
CA ASN A 176 -8.63 -0.15 -6.31
C ASN A 176 -9.66 -0.05 -5.18
N GLU A 177 -10.77 -0.75 -5.32
CA GLU A 177 -11.87 -0.76 -4.36
C GLU A 177 -11.50 -1.35 -2.99
N ALA A 178 -10.32 -1.96 -2.84
CA ALA A 178 -9.82 -2.43 -1.54
C ALA A 178 -9.31 -1.28 -0.64
N SER A 179 -9.07 -0.08 -1.17
CA SER A 179 -8.82 1.13 -0.38
C SER A 179 -10.10 1.96 -0.22
N TYR A 180 -10.29 2.58 0.94
CA TYR A 180 -11.48 3.38 1.22
C TYR A 180 -11.63 4.53 0.21
N LEU A 181 -10.56 5.28 0.00
CA LEU A 181 -10.59 6.39 -0.95
C LEU A 181 -10.64 5.91 -2.40
N GLY A 182 -10.00 4.79 -2.73
CA GLY A 182 -10.06 4.19 -4.06
C GLY A 182 -11.48 3.84 -4.47
N ALA A 183 -12.26 3.21 -3.58
CA ALA A 183 -13.67 2.90 -3.81
C ALA A 183 -14.51 4.17 -4.05
N THR A 184 -14.28 5.22 -3.26
CA THR A 184 -14.96 6.52 -3.42
C THR A 184 -14.67 7.14 -4.79
N LEU A 185 -13.38 7.24 -5.16
CA LEU A 185 -12.95 7.84 -6.44
C LEU A 185 -13.42 7.02 -7.65
N ALA A 186 -13.38 5.67 -7.54
CA ALA A 186 -13.90 4.79 -8.59
C ALA A 186 -15.39 4.98 -8.82
N ALA A 187 -16.19 5.14 -7.76
CA ALA A 187 -17.62 5.41 -7.90
C ALA A 187 -17.89 6.79 -8.53
N ILE A 188 -17.15 7.83 -8.14
CA ILE A 188 -17.25 9.17 -8.75
C ILE A 188 -16.89 9.10 -10.24
N ALA A 189 -15.74 8.52 -10.59
CA ALA A 189 -15.34 8.33 -11.98
C ALA A 189 -16.37 7.51 -12.75
N ALA A 190 -17.07 6.58 -12.09
CA ALA A 190 -18.16 5.79 -12.64
C ALA A 190 -19.47 6.54 -12.82
N GLY A 191 -19.59 7.80 -12.44
CA GLY A 191 -20.86 8.53 -12.49
C GLY A 191 -21.93 7.94 -11.56
N LYS A 192 -21.51 7.22 -10.51
CA LYS A 192 -22.40 6.59 -9.52
C LYS A 192 -22.42 7.38 -8.22
N PRO A 193 -23.47 7.28 -7.42
CA PRO A 193 -23.41 7.70 -6.03
C PRO A 193 -22.26 6.99 -5.30
N ALA A 194 -21.55 7.71 -4.44
CA ALA A 194 -20.39 7.19 -3.75
C ALA A 194 -20.56 7.24 -2.23
N PHE A 195 -19.84 6.40 -1.53
CA PHE A 195 -19.67 6.49 -0.07
C PHE A 195 -18.27 6.98 0.28
N PHE A 196 -18.18 7.73 1.37
CA PHE A 196 -16.92 8.18 1.95
C PHE A 196 -16.81 7.67 3.39
N ILE A 197 -15.77 6.90 3.69
CA ILE A 197 -15.61 6.32 5.04
C ILE A 197 -15.10 7.39 6.02
N GLY A 198 -15.90 7.63 7.07
CA GLY A 198 -15.60 8.59 8.13
C GLY A 198 -16.10 10.01 7.85
N ASN A 199 -15.63 10.96 8.67
CA ASN A 199 -16.03 12.36 8.61
C ASN A 199 -15.30 13.12 7.50
N MET A 200 -16.04 13.61 6.51
CA MET A 200 -15.50 14.38 5.38
C MET A 200 -14.92 15.75 5.76
N LYS A 201 -15.17 16.25 6.99
CA LYS A 201 -14.63 17.52 7.45
C LYS A 201 -13.24 17.39 8.07
N VAL A 202 -12.88 16.20 8.57
CA VAL A 202 -11.59 15.94 9.22
C VAL A 202 -10.52 15.79 8.17
N PRO A 203 -9.48 16.66 8.13
CA PRO A 203 -8.34 16.50 7.23
C PRO A 203 -7.53 15.27 7.62
N ARG A 204 -7.15 14.46 6.63
CA ARG A 204 -6.33 13.25 6.80
C ARG A 204 -5.17 13.26 5.82
N GLU A 205 -4.12 12.54 6.17
CA GLU A 205 -3.02 12.29 5.26
C GLU A 205 -3.40 11.18 4.27
N TYR A 206 -3.05 11.41 3.01
CA TYR A 206 -3.14 10.42 1.94
C TYR A 206 -1.86 10.48 1.11
N VAL A 207 -1.27 9.33 0.84
CA VAL A 207 -0.12 9.26 -0.07
C VAL A 207 -0.58 8.96 -1.50
N TYR A 208 -0.01 9.69 -2.46
CA TYR A 208 -0.18 9.40 -3.88
C TYR A 208 0.70 8.20 -4.25
N LEU A 209 0.10 7.10 -4.71
CA LEU A 209 0.80 5.83 -4.93
C LEU A 209 2.03 5.92 -5.83
N PRO A 210 2.04 6.69 -6.94
CA PRO A 210 3.25 6.87 -7.73
C PRO A 210 4.41 7.52 -6.96
N ASP A 211 4.14 8.46 -6.05
CA ASP A 211 5.18 9.04 -5.20
C ASP A 211 5.66 8.07 -4.13
N ALA A 212 4.74 7.29 -3.56
CA ALA A 212 5.10 6.20 -2.65
C ALA A 212 6.02 5.17 -3.33
N ALA A 213 5.72 4.76 -4.56
CA ALA A 213 6.55 3.82 -5.31
C ALA A 213 7.97 4.34 -5.54
N LYS A 214 8.13 5.62 -5.91
CA LYS A 214 9.46 6.25 -6.04
C LYS A 214 10.26 6.16 -4.75
N MET A 215 9.63 6.48 -3.61
CA MET A 215 10.28 6.41 -2.29
C MET A 215 10.65 4.97 -1.92
N ILE A 216 9.74 4.02 -2.12
CA ILE A 216 9.93 2.62 -1.76
C ILE A 216 11.04 1.97 -2.59
N VAL A 217 11.06 2.20 -3.91
CA VAL A 217 12.09 1.65 -4.80
C VAL A 217 13.43 2.31 -4.54
N GLU A 218 13.46 3.61 -4.19
CA GLU A 218 14.68 4.31 -3.78
C GLU A 218 15.27 3.71 -2.50
N LEU A 219 14.45 3.44 -1.48
CA LEU A 219 14.87 2.75 -0.26
C LEU A 219 15.43 1.35 -0.57
N ALA A 220 14.75 0.59 -1.40
CA ALA A 220 15.17 -0.77 -1.77
C ALA A 220 16.55 -0.79 -2.46
N SER A 221 16.93 0.29 -3.12
CA SER A 221 18.20 0.42 -3.85
C SER A 221 19.40 0.78 -2.96
N ARG A 222 19.27 0.69 -1.63
CA ARG A 222 20.32 1.08 -0.67
C ARG A 222 20.50 0.02 0.41
N ASN A 223 21.73 -0.34 0.73
CA ASN A 223 22.03 -1.34 1.78
C ASN A 223 21.69 -0.82 3.19
N ASP A 224 21.96 0.44 3.45
CA ASP A 224 21.83 1.07 4.78
C ASP A 224 20.39 1.39 5.19
N THR A 225 19.41 1.04 4.36
CA THR A 225 17.99 1.23 4.64
C THR A 225 17.32 0.00 5.26
N TYR A 226 17.95 -1.15 5.17
CA TYR A 226 17.42 -2.41 5.71
C TYR A 226 17.61 -2.49 7.25
N GLY A 227 16.96 -3.46 7.88
CA GLY A 227 16.96 -3.64 9.33
C GLY A 227 16.05 -2.69 10.11
N GLN A 228 15.19 -1.93 9.45
CA GLN A 228 14.39 -0.87 10.08
C GLN A 228 13.06 -0.57 9.38
N ASN A 229 12.21 0.23 10.03
CA ASN A 229 10.97 0.76 9.45
C ASN A 229 11.21 2.13 8.80
N TRP A 230 10.42 2.42 7.77
CA TRP A 230 10.38 3.70 7.08
C TRP A 230 8.95 4.20 6.91
N ASN A 231 8.69 5.43 7.30
CA ASN A 231 7.45 6.11 6.99
C ASN A 231 7.49 6.66 5.56
N ILE A 232 6.41 6.45 4.83
CA ILE A 232 6.19 6.95 3.46
C ILE A 232 5.05 7.97 3.51
N PRO A 233 5.35 9.23 3.83
CA PRO A 233 4.33 10.25 4.02
C PRO A 233 3.69 10.68 2.70
N GLY A 234 2.50 11.27 2.79
CA GLY A 234 1.85 11.98 1.68
C GLY A 234 2.35 13.42 1.51
N ALA A 235 1.79 14.11 0.53
CA ALA A 235 2.09 15.52 0.26
C ALA A 235 1.54 16.48 1.36
N GLY A 236 0.76 15.97 2.30
CA GLY A 236 0.15 16.72 3.39
C GLY A 236 -1.20 16.13 3.80
N ILE A 237 -2.05 16.95 4.41
CA ILE A 237 -3.39 16.57 4.83
C ILE A 237 -4.46 17.26 3.97
N ILE A 238 -5.56 16.55 3.70
CA ILE A 238 -6.69 17.07 2.91
C ILE A 238 -8.01 16.55 3.47
N SER A 239 -9.06 17.36 3.42
CA SER A 239 -10.40 16.95 3.85
C SER A 239 -11.10 16.13 2.76
N GLY A 240 -12.00 15.21 3.20
CA GLY A 240 -12.84 14.46 2.26
C GLY A 240 -13.71 15.36 1.38
N ARG A 241 -14.15 16.52 1.89
CA ARG A 241 -14.89 17.53 1.11
C ARG A 241 -14.07 18.06 -0.05
N GLU A 242 -12.81 18.38 0.22
CA GLU A 242 -11.90 18.90 -0.79
C GLU A 242 -11.55 17.83 -1.83
N ILE A 243 -11.29 16.59 -1.40
CA ILE A 243 -11.08 15.46 -2.31
C ILE A 243 -12.27 15.31 -3.28
N VAL A 244 -13.50 15.31 -2.75
CA VAL A 244 -14.72 15.18 -3.58
C VAL A 244 -14.88 16.37 -4.51
N ARG A 245 -14.55 17.60 -4.06
CA ARG A 245 -14.58 18.80 -4.92
C ARG A 245 -13.62 18.66 -6.10
N LEU A 246 -12.36 18.23 -5.83
CA LEU A 246 -11.36 18.04 -6.87
C LEU A 246 -11.74 16.90 -7.82
N ALA A 247 -12.25 15.78 -7.30
CA ALA A 247 -12.70 14.65 -8.11
C ALA A 247 -13.87 15.02 -9.03
N ARG A 248 -14.81 15.82 -8.53
CA ARG A 248 -15.93 16.35 -9.33
C ARG A 248 -15.44 17.36 -10.40
N LYS A 249 -14.47 18.21 -10.06
CA LYS A 249 -13.85 19.12 -11.02
C LYS A 249 -13.21 18.33 -12.18
N ALA A 250 -12.48 17.24 -11.85
CA ALA A 250 -11.79 16.42 -12.84
C ALA A 250 -12.74 15.57 -13.70
N SER A 251 -13.82 15.03 -13.10
CA SER A 251 -14.76 14.14 -13.81
C SER A 251 -15.90 14.87 -14.51
N GLY A 252 -16.22 16.10 -14.12
CA GLY A 252 -17.49 16.78 -14.53
C GLY A 252 -18.75 16.17 -13.90
N ILE A 253 -18.64 15.21 -12.98
CA ILE A 253 -19.76 14.43 -12.42
C ILE A 253 -20.10 14.93 -11.02
N THR A 254 -21.37 15.20 -10.75
CA THR A 254 -21.84 15.79 -9.48
C THR A 254 -22.73 14.86 -8.64
N LYS A 255 -22.67 13.54 -8.88
CA LYS A 255 -23.47 12.58 -8.10
C LYS A 255 -23.19 12.68 -6.59
N PRO A 256 -24.18 12.33 -5.74
CA PRO A 256 -24.04 12.41 -4.28
C PRO A 256 -22.86 11.57 -3.76
N VAL A 257 -22.15 12.11 -2.76
CA VAL A 257 -21.17 11.37 -1.95
C VAL A 257 -21.63 11.44 -0.49
N VAL A 258 -21.92 10.28 0.10
CA VAL A 258 -22.50 10.17 1.43
C VAL A 258 -21.43 9.71 2.43
N PRO A 259 -21.17 10.45 3.52
CA PRO A 259 -20.24 9.98 4.55
C PRO A 259 -20.86 8.83 5.36
N LEU A 260 -20.05 7.78 5.56
CA LEU A 260 -20.40 6.65 6.42
C LEU A 260 -19.64 6.75 7.74
N GLY A 261 -20.35 7.14 8.80
CA GLY A 261 -19.83 7.12 10.17
C GLY A 261 -20.14 5.81 10.90
N LYS A 262 -19.81 5.77 12.20
CA LYS A 262 -19.91 4.56 13.04
C LYS A 262 -21.31 3.92 12.99
N MET A 263 -22.38 4.72 13.15
CA MET A 263 -23.75 4.19 13.16
C MET A 263 -24.13 3.56 11.82
N SER A 264 -23.86 4.27 10.71
CA SER A 264 -24.17 3.75 9.34
C SER A 264 -23.38 2.47 9.04
N LEU A 265 -22.10 2.44 9.40
CA LEU A 265 -21.26 1.25 9.19
C LEU A 265 -21.66 0.09 10.09
N SER A 266 -22.07 0.35 11.34
CA SER A 266 -22.56 -0.70 12.24
C SER A 266 -23.86 -1.32 11.70
N LEU A 267 -24.77 -0.51 11.17
CA LEU A 267 -26.01 -0.98 10.55
C LEU A 267 -25.71 -1.82 9.29
N LEU A 268 -24.88 -1.30 8.40
CA LEU A 268 -24.46 -2.04 7.19
C LEU A 268 -23.67 -3.30 7.55
N GLY A 269 -22.92 -3.28 8.65
CA GLY A 269 -22.15 -4.41 9.17
C GLY A 269 -22.97 -5.61 9.63
N MET A 270 -24.27 -5.43 9.90
CA MET A 270 -25.17 -6.56 10.17
C MET A 270 -25.37 -7.48 8.95
N PHE A 271 -25.20 -6.92 7.75
CA PHE A 271 -25.40 -7.63 6.47
C PHE A 271 -24.12 -7.82 5.68
N ASN A 272 -23.04 -7.12 6.03
CA ASN A 272 -21.75 -7.16 5.32
C ASN A 272 -20.57 -7.26 6.31
N PRO A 273 -19.89 -8.41 6.37
CA PRO A 273 -18.76 -8.62 7.29
C PRO A 273 -17.65 -7.59 7.14
N VAL A 274 -17.36 -7.11 5.93
CA VAL A 274 -16.32 -6.11 5.67
C VAL A 274 -16.69 -4.78 6.34
N MET A 275 -17.96 -4.36 6.25
CA MET A 275 -18.42 -3.11 6.89
C MET A 275 -18.31 -3.18 8.42
N LYS A 276 -18.62 -4.34 9.01
CA LYS A 276 -18.44 -4.58 10.45
C LYS A 276 -16.98 -4.39 10.86
N GLU A 277 -16.06 -4.92 10.09
CA GLU A 277 -14.63 -4.87 10.37
C GLU A 277 -14.02 -3.46 10.19
N ILE A 278 -14.63 -2.60 9.36
CA ILE A 278 -14.21 -1.20 9.20
C ILE A 278 -14.48 -0.38 10.47
N VAL A 279 -15.54 -0.69 11.21
CA VAL A 279 -15.92 0.04 12.43
C VAL A 279 -14.79 0.09 13.44
N GLU A 280 -14.03 -1.00 13.59
CA GLU A 280 -12.89 -1.10 14.49
C GLU A 280 -11.80 -0.05 14.19
N MET A 281 -11.61 0.29 12.93
CA MET A 281 -10.56 1.20 12.48
C MET A 281 -11.02 2.65 12.25
N LEU A 282 -12.30 2.96 12.53
CA LEU A 282 -12.84 4.30 12.32
C LEU A 282 -12.14 5.39 13.14
N TYR A 283 -11.53 5.04 14.27
CA TYR A 283 -10.77 6.01 15.06
C TYR A 283 -9.70 6.74 14.24
N LEU A 284 -9.10 6.10 13.24
CA LEU A 284 -8.15 6.72 12.31
C LEU A 284 -8.78 7.79 11.42
N THR A 285 -10.11 7.81 11.31
CA THR A 285 -10.83 8.85 10.56
C THR A 285 -11.26 10.03 11.44
N GLU A 286 -11.26 9.85 12.75
CA GLU A 286 -11.63 10.84 13.76
C GLU A 286 -10.38 11.47 14.40
N GLU A 287 -9.35 10.66 14.65
CA GLU A 287 -8.05 11.04 15.20
C GLU A 287 -6.93 10.61 14.22
N PRO A 288 -6.82 11.27 13.06
CA PRO A 288 -5.92 10.81 12.03
C PRO A 288 -4.45 10.92 12.46
N LEU A 289 -3.67 9.92 12.02
CA LEU A 289 -2.21 9.96 12.09
C LEU A 289 -1.67 10.73 10.89
N THR A 290 -0.62 11.53 11.12
CA THR A 290 0.18 12.15 10.07
C THR A 290 1.61 11.68 10.22
N LEU A 291 2.17 11.07 9.20
CA LEU A 291 3.50 10.49 9.25
C LEU A 291 4.57 11.57 9.15
N SER A 292 5.67 11.39 9.90
CA SER A 292 6.88 12.18 9.72
C SER A 292 7.71 11.58 8.58
N GLY A 293 8.09 12.39 7.61
CA GLY A 293 9.04 12.02 6.57
C GLY A 293 10.48 12.50 6.84
N GLU A 294 10.77 13.00 8.03
CA GLU A 294 12.06 13.61 8.33
C GLU A 294 13.23 12.61 8.27
N LYS A 295 12.99 11.34 8.62
CA LYS A 295 14.00 10.29 8.48
C LYS A 295 14.36 10.06 7.01
N TYR A 296 13.35 9.94 6.14
CA TYR A 296 13.54 9.81 4.70
C TYR A 296 14.31 11.03 4.15
N LYS A 297 13.84 12.23 4.47
CA LYS A 297 14.42 13.48 3.98
C LYS A 297 15.91 13.64 4.34
N ARG A 298 16.28 13.29 5.57
CA ARG A 298 17.70 13.36 6.04
C ARG A 298 18.58 12.30 5.41
N ARG A 299 18.07 11.08 5.24
CA ARG A 299 18.88 9.92 4.84
C ARG A 299 18.90 9.72 3.34
N ILE A 300 17.83 10.04 2.66
CA ILE A 300 17.60 9.72 1.24
C ILE A 300 17.61 10.99 0.40
N GLY A 301 16.82 11.98 0.76
CA GLY A 301 16.67 13.23 0.01
C GLY A 301 15.25 13.77 -0.03
N PRO A 302 14.94 14.66 -0.97
CA PRO A 302 13.62 15.27 -1.08
C PRO A 302 12.50 14.23 -1.21
N ILE A 303 11.40 14.46 -0.51
CA ILE A 303 10.22 13.59 -0.57
C ILE A 303 9.44 13.95 -1.85
N PRO A 304 9.17 12.99 -2.74
CA PRO A 304 8.25 13.20 -3.86
C PRO A 304 6.86 13.59 -3.31
N ALA A 305 6.34 14.72 -3.78
CA ALA A 305 5.10 15.28 -3.26
C ALA A 305 4.26 15.86 -4.40
N THR A 306 3.49 15.01 -5.06
CA THR A 306 2.53 15.44 -6.08
C THR A 306 1.37 16.17 -5.42
N ASP A 307 1.06 17.37 -5.92
CA ASP A 307 -0.10 18.15 -5.46
C ASP A 307 -1.41 17.35 -5.57
N PHE A 308 -2.32 17.55 -4.59
CA PHE A 308 -3.60 16.82 -4.55
C PHE A 308 -4.47 17.04 -5.79
N GLU A 309 -4.51 18.27 -6.30
CA GLU A 309 -5.32 18.56 -7.51
C GLU A 309 -4.79 17.77 -8.71
N LYS A 310 -3.48 17.76 -8.92
CA LYS A 310 -2.83 16.97 -9.97
C LYS A 310 -3.07 15.47 -9.76
N GLY A 311 -2.74 14.94 -8.60
CA GLY A 311 -2.85 13.50 -8.33
C GLY A 311 -4.29 12.96 -8.40
N ILE A 312 -5.27 13.74 -7.90
CA ILE A 312 -6.70 13.37 -8.00
C ILE A 312 -7.18 13.44 -9.46
N THR A 313 -6.76 14.45 -10.20
CA THR A 313 -7.10 14.59 -11.64
C THR A 313 -6.59 13.41 -12.44
N GLU A 314 -5.31 13.04 -12.28
CA GLU A 314 -4.70 11.89 -12.94
C GLU A 314 -5.41 10.58 -12.55
N THR A 315 -5.77 10.42 -11.27
CA THR A 315 -6.51 9.26 -10.78
C THR A 315 -7.88 9.14 -11.44
N ILE A 316 -8.65 10.21 -11.45
CA ILE A 316 -10.01 10.23 -12.05
C ILE A 316 -9.96 9.96 -13.54
N HIS A 317 -9.07 10.63 -14.28
CA HIS A 317 -8.93 10.40 -15.72
C HIS A 317 -8.55 8.96 -16.04
N THR A 318 -7.61 8.37 -15.28
CA THR A 318 -7.23 6.96 -15.46
C THR A 318 -8.40 6.02 -15.20
N LEU A 319 -9.17 6.27 -14.14
CA LEU A 319 -10.35 5.45 -13.81
C LEU A 319 -11.47 5.58 -14.85
N MET A 320 -11.65 6.75 -15.46
CA MET A 320 -12.60 6.96 -16.54
C MET A 320 -12.19 6.24 -17.82
N ASN A 321 -10.90 6.22 -18.16
CA ASN A 321 -10.37 5.59 -19.37
C ASN A 321 -10.26 4.05 -19.29
N ARG A 322 -10.43 3.46 -18.12
CA ARG A 322 -10.43 1.99 -17.92
C ARG A 322 -11.80 1.33 -18.20
N ARG A 323 -12.77 2.10 -18.64
CA ARG A 323 -14.10 1.63 -19.03
C ARG A 323 -14.15 1.34 -20.51
#